data_786eb798b45fab3f867f2aa97d71f64f
#
_entry.id   786eb798b45fab3f867f2aa97d71f64f
#
_cell.length_a   1.000
_cell.length_b   1.000
_cell.length_c   1.000
_cell.angle_alpha   90.00
_cell.angle_beta   90.00
_cell.angle_gamma   90.00
#
_symmetry.space_group_name_H-M   'P 1'
#
loop_
_entity.id
_entity.type
_entity.pdbx_description
1 polymer ?
#
loop_
_entity_poly.entity_id
_entity_poly.type
_entity_poly.pdbx_seq_one_letter_code
_entity_poly.pdbx_strand_id
1 'polypeptide(L)'
;MRTAEIELWELAAPAFLHALPALLEIYTAAMDPPAEQIPGRRSIMREHARHPRFGSVVALPRGGGEAAGFAYGFHGTGGQWWHDVIITELRRRDPGAERRWFTDSFEVAELHVLPDCQGRGIGRSLLEALTAVRRERTAVLSTPTGPTAARGLYRSCGFVDVLPEFHFPGSPHRPFTIMAAPLPLPGGGPRRPAGRSRAWQWTD
;
A
#
# COMPACT_ATOMS: atom_id res chain seq x y z
N MET A 1 7.90 -23.51 -14.59
CA MET A 1 8.71 -22.28 -14.60
C MET A 1 9.29 -22.07 -13.21
N ARG A 2 10.61 -21.91 -13.09
CA ARG A 2 11.24 -21.55 -11.80
C ARG A 2 10.71 -20.20 -11.38
N THR A 3 10.31 -20.07 -10.12
CA THR A 3 9.92 -18.80 -9.52
C THR A 3 11.12 -17.85 -9.64
N ALA A 4 11.03 -16.85 -10.50
CA ALA A 4 12.09 -15.85 -10.60
C ALA A 4 12.27 -15.25 -9.20
N GLU A 5 13.49 -15.27 -8.68
CA GLU A 5 13.78 -14.61 -7.40
C GLU A 5 13.48 -13.11 -7.56
N ILE A 6 12.72 -12.56 -6.62
CA ILE A 6 12.33 -11.16 -6.61
C ILE A 6 13.31 -10.38 -5.75
N GLU A 7 13.75 -9.25 -6.23
CA GLU A 7 14.45 -8.22 -5.46
C GLU A 7 13.50 -7.06 -5.14
N LEU A 8 13.62 -6.52 -3.94
CA LEU A 8 12.83 -5.40 -3.47
C LEU A 8 13.69 -4.14 -3.50
N TRP A 9 13.18 -3.09 -4.14
CA TRP A 9 13.88 -1.81 -4.26
C TRP A 9 13.03 -0.68 -3.70
N GLU A 10 13.62 0.15 -2.83
CA GLU A 10 13.00 1.41 -2.40
C GLU A 10 13.08 2.43 -3.53
N LEU A 11 11.96 3.13 -3.78
CA LEU A 11 11.92 4.29 -4.66
C LEU A 11 11.65 5.54 -3.81
N ALA A 12 12.55 6.51 -3.87
CA ALA A 12 12.26 7.85 -3.37
C ALA A 12 11.19 8.52 -4.26
N ALA A 13 10.51 9.55 -3.75
CA ALA A 13 9.41 10.21 -4.47
C ALA A 13 9.73 10.61 -5.92
N PRO A 14 10.91 11.17 -6.26
CA PRO A 14 11.24 11.47 -7.67
C PRO A 14 11.30 10.22 -8.55
N ALA A 15 11.93 9.13 -8.06
CA ALA A 15 12.02 7.86 -8.78
C ALA A 15 10.63 7.20 -8.92
N PHE A 16 9.81 7.25 -7.89
CA PHE A 16 8.41 6.80 -7.93
C PHE A 16 7.60 7.56 -8.99
N LEU A 17 7.74 8.88 -9.06
CA LEU A 17 7.05 9.70 -10.05
C LEU A 17 7.52 9.42 -11.48
N HIS A 18 8.78 9.10 -11.66
CA HIS A 18 9.32 8.66 -12.95
C HIS A 18 8.75 7.28 -13.34
N ALA A 19 8.68 6.34 -12.39
CA ALA A 19 8.14 5.01 -12.58
C ALA A 19 6.61 4.95 -12.74
N LEU A 20 5.91 6.06 -12.49
CA LEU A 20 4.46 6.09 -12.39
C LEU A 20 3.69 5.46 -13.57
N PRO A 21 4.11 5.62 -14.85
CA PRO A 21 3.44 4.93 -15.96
C PRO A 21 3.40 3.40 -15.76
N ALA A 22 4.53 2.76 -15.50
CA ALA A 22 4.59 1.31 -15.28
C ALA A 22 3.89 0.86 -14.00
N LEU A 23 3.91 1.67 -12.93
CA LEU A 23 3.14 1.37 -11.72
C LEU A 23 1.63 1.42 -11.95
N LEU A 24 1.17 2.31 -12.83
CA LEU A 24 -0.23 2.36 -13.26
C LEU A 24 -0.63 1.15 -14.08
N GLU A 25 0.25 0.60 -14.92
CA GLU A 25 0.00 -0.64 -15.65
C GLU A 25 -0.21 -1.81 -14.68
N ILE A 26 0.63 -1.92 -13.64
CA ILE A 26 0.46 -2.93 -12.59
C ILE A 26 -0.88 -2.73 -11.85
N TYR A 27 -1.22 -1.49 -11.49
CA TYR A 27 -2.50 -1.15 -10.85
C TYR A 27 -3.67 -1.57 -11.76
N THR A 28 -3.62 -1.20 -13.02
CA THR A 28 -4.67 -1.50 -14.01
C THR A 28 -4.83 -3.01 -14.19
N ALA A 29 -3.74 -3.76 -14.32
CA ALA A 29 -3.78 -5.20 -14.45
C ALA A 29 -4.33 -5.90 -13.18
N ALA A 30 -4.03 -5.36 -11.99
CA ALA A 30 -4.45 -5.96 -10.72
C ALA A 30 -5.89 -5.62 -10.32
N MET A 31 -6.39 -4.44 -10.71
CA MET A 31 -7.68 -3.90 -10.25
C MET A 31 -8.76 -3.88 -11.31
N ASP A 32 -8.38 -3.97 -12.59
CA ASP A 32 -9.27 -3.87 -13.76
C ASP A 32 -10.27 -2.68 -13.65
N PRO A 33 -9.77 -1.46 -13.41
CA PRO A 33 -10.65 -0.30 -13.25
C PRO A 33 -11.21 0.15 -14.59
N PRO A 34 -12.39 0.81 -14.61
CA PRO A 34 -12.84 1.53 -15.80
C PRO A 34 -11.79 2.51 -16.33
N ALA A 35 -11.58 2.56 -17.64
CA ALA A 35 -10.51 3.34 -18.27
C ALA A 35 -10.55 4.84 -17.90
N GLU A 36 -11.76 5.39 -17.74
CA GLU A 36 -11.98 6.78 -17.33
C GLU A 36 -11.49 7.13 -15.92
N GLN A 37 -11.25 6.12 -15.07
CA GLN A 37 -10.73 6.32 -13.71
C GLN A 37 -9.20 6.39 -13.65
N ILE A 38 -8.50 5.92 -14.69
CA ILE A 38 -7.02 5.85 -14.71
C ILE A 38 -6.37 7.24 -14.58
N PRO A 39 -6.81 8.29 -15.29
CA PRO A 39 -6.23 9.63 -15.14
C PRO A 39 -6.38 10.18 -13.71
N GLY A 40 -7.55 9.92 -13.09
CA GLY A 40 -7.80 10.29 -11.69
C GLY A 40 -6.85 9.57 -10.74
N ARG A 41 -6.66 8.25 -10.92
CA ARG A 41 -5.71 7.46 -10.12
C ARG A 41 -4.28 7.99 -10.26
N ARG A 42 -3.85 8.29 -11.47
CA ARG A 42 -2.53 8.91 -11.72
C ARG A 42 -2.33 10.20 -10.94
N SER A 43 -3.36 11.06 -10.91
CA SER A 43 -3.30 12.33 -10.17
C SER A 43 -3.22 12.11 -8.67
N ILE A 44 -3.99 11.17 -8.12
CA ILE A 44 -3.95 10.77 -6.71
C ILE A 44 -2.55 10.24 -6.34
N MET A 45 -1.98 9.33 -7.11
CA MET A 45 -0.64 8.78 -6.84
C MET A 45 0.45 9.87 -6.84
N ARG A 46 0.33 10.87 -7.73
CA ARG A 46 1.23 12.04 -7.75
C ARG A 46 1.10 12.91 -6.50
N GLU A 47 -0.13 13.11 -6.02
CA GLU A 47 -0.37 13.87 -4.80
C GLU A 47 0.16 13.11 -3.58
N HIS A 48 -0.09 11.81 -3.49
CA HIS A 48 0.42 10.97 -2.42
C HIS A 48 1.94 11.00 -2.29
N ALA A 49 2.67 11.10 -3.41
CA ALA A 49 4.13 11.22 -3.41
C ALA A 49 4.66 12.50 -2.75
N ARG A 50 3.80 13.49 -2.47
CA ARG A 50 4.13 14.74 -1.77
C ARG A 50 3.84 14.69 -0.28
N HIS A 51 3.13 13.66 0.19
CA HIS A 51 2.76 13.53 1.60
C HIS A 51 3.99 13.28 2.50
N PRO A 52 3.91 13.69 3.77
CA PRO A 52 5.02 13.52 4.71
C PRO A 52 5.45 12.05 4.82
N ARG A 53 6.76 11.83 4.92
CA ARG A 53 7.36 10.50 5.08
C ARG A 53 6.90 9.47 4.03
N PHE A 54 6.61 9.95 2.81
CA PHE A 54 6.33 9.06 1.68
C PHE A 54 7.42 7.99 1.55
N GLY A 55 6.99 6.77 1.29
CA GLY A 55 7.88 5.66 1.00
C GLY A 55 7.24 4.68 0.04
N SER A 56 8.04 4.12 -0.84
CA SER A 56 7.56 3.12 -1.79
C SER A 56 8.59 2.03 -2.02
N VAL A 57 8.08 0.85 -2.38
CA VAL A 57 8.87 -0.35 -2.68
C VAL A 57 8.33 -0.97 -3.95
N VAL A 58 9.22 -1.42 -4.82
CA VAL A 58 8.90 -2.16 -6.05
C VAL A 58 9.54 -3.54 -6.00
N ALA A 59 8.83 -4.54 -6.50
CA ALA A 59 9.32 -5.91 -6.65
C ALA A 59 9.74 -6.16 -8.09
N LEU A 60 11.03 -6.43 -8.31
CA LEU A 60 11.62 -6.67 -9.61
C LEU A 60 12.14 -8.10 -9.73
N PRO A 61 12.02 -8.77 -10.88
CA PRO A 61 12.69 -10.03 -11.11
C PRO A 61 14.21 -9.86 -11.03
N ARG A 62 14.91 -10.77 -10.32
CA ARG A 62 16.38 -10.80 -10.32
C ARG A 62 16.87 -11.05 -11.74
N GLY A 63 17.72 -10.18 -12.23
CA GLY A 63 18.22 -10.24 -13.62
C GLY A 63 17.53 -9.27 -14.57
N GLY A 64 16.63 -8.42 -14.08
CA GLY A 64 15.94 -7.40 -14.87
C GLY A 64 14.59 -7.83 -15.40
N GLY A 65 13.87 -6.89 -15.99
CA GLY A 65 12.51 -7.09 -16.52
C GLY A 65 11.49 -6.17 -15.88
N GLU A 66 10.24 -6.33 -16.25
CA GLU A 66 9.12 -5.53 -15.72
C GLU A 66 8.87 -5.80 -14.25
N ALA A 67 8.41 -4.78 -13.53
CA ALA A 67 8.07 -4.89 -12.13
C ALA A 67 6.88 -5.84 -11.93
N ALA A 68 7.01 -6.76 -10.97
CA ALA A 68 5.97 -7.73 -10.63
C ALA A 68 4.91 -7.16 -9.67
N GLY A 69 5.23 -6.05 -9.01
CA GLY A 69 4.33 -5.42 -8.03
C GLY A 69 4.98 -4.22 -7.36
N PHE A 70 4.16 -3.45 -6.64
CA PHE A 70 4.63 -2.31 -5.85
C PHE A 70 3.75 -2.10 -4.64
N ALA A 71 4.30 -1.35 -3.68
CA ALA A 71 3.53 -0.80 -2.56
C ALA A 71 4.06 0.59 -2.23
N TYR A 72 3.18 1.48 -1.77
CA TYR A 72 3.59 2.76 -1.20
C TYR A 72 2.64 3.23 -0.11
N GLY A 73 3.13 4.16 0.67
CA GLY A 73 2.38 4.79 1.74
C GLY A 73 3.08 6.05 2.24
N PHE A 74 2.48 6.66 3.23
CA PHE A 74 2.94 7.92 3.80
C PHE A 74 2.45 8.08 5.25
N HIS A 75 2.95 9.09 5.95
CA HIS A 75 2.46 9.43 7.29
C HIS A 75 1.05 9.99 7.22
N GLY A 76 0.12 9.39 7.97
CA GLY A 76 -1.25 9.85 8.08
C GLY A 76 -1.34 11.12 8.94
N THR A 77 -1.96 12.17 8.42
CA THR A 77 -2.15 13.44 9.13
C THR A 77 -3.41 14.16 8.66
N GLY A 78 -3.92 15.05 9.49
CA GLY A 78 -5.05 15.91 9.13
C GLY A 78 -4.83 16.69 7.84
N GLY A 79 -5.88 16.87 7.06
CA GLY A 79 -5.86 17.48 5.73
C GLY A 79 -5.71 16.47 4.58
N GLN A 80 -5.45 15.20 4.87
CA GLN A 80 -5.48 14.12 3.88
C GLN A 80 -6.88 13.52 3.84
N TRP A 81 -7.48 13.45 2.65
CA TRP A 81 -8.89 13.08 2.49
C TRP A 81 -9.23 11.73 3.15
N TRP A 82 -8.45 10.68 2.89
CA TRP A 82 -8.70 9.34 3.44
C TRP A 82 -8.63 9.36 4.98
N HIS A 83 -7.57 9.95 5.52
CA HIS A 83 -7.36 10.08 6.96
C HIS A 83 -8.54 10.81 7.63
N ASP A 84 -8.94 11.97 7.11
CA ASP A 84 -9.98 12.80 7.71
C ASP A 84 -11.36 12.14 7.70
N VAL A 85 -11.67 11.42 6.61
CA VAL A 85 -12.93 10.67 6.48
C VAL A 85 -12.98 9.53 7.50
N ILE A 86 -11.89 8.78 7.67
CA ILE A 86 -11.82 7.68 8.65
C ILE A 86 -11.86 8.22 10.10
N ILE A 87 -11.09 9.26 10.39
CA ILE A 87 -11.07 9.89 11.72
C ILE A 87 -12.47 10.40 12.11
N THR A 88 -13.18 11.03 11.19
CA THR A 88 -14.54 11.51 11.42
C THR A 88 -15.47 10.36 11.82
N GLU A 89 -15.38 9.23 11.15
CA GLU A 89 -16.21 8.07 11.49
C GLU A 89 -15.76 7.40 12.79
N LEU A 90 -14.47 7.28 13.06
CA LEU A 90 -13.96 6.71 14.30
C LEU A 90 -14.35 7.55 15.52
N ARG A 91 -14.28 8.88 15.44
CA ARG A 91 -14.75 9.75 16.52
C ARG A 91 -16.19 9.53 16.87
N ARG A 92 -17.00 9.21 15.88
CA ARG A 92 -18.43 8.93 16.06
C ARG A 92 -18.69 7.54 16.65
N ARG A 93 -17.96 6.50 16.21
CA ARG A 93 -18.21 5.09 16.58
C ARG A 93 -17.33 4.59 17.72
N ASP A 94 -16.04 4.89 17.68
CA ASP A 94 -15.03 4.39 18.62
C ASP A 94 -13.85 5.37 18.76
N PRO A 95 -13.99 6.40 19.60
CA PRO A 95 -12.90 7.33 19.87
C PRO A 95 -11.65 6.66 20.48
N GLY A 96 -11.81 5.46 21.07
CA GLY A 96 -10.70 4.67 21.58
C GLY A 96 -9.83 4.11 20.46
N ALA A 97 -10.47 3.62 19.39
CA ALA A 97 -9.77 3.13 18.21
C ALA A 97 -9.02 4.24 17.46
N GLU A 98 -9.60 5.47 17.37
CA GLU A 98 -8.88 6.62 16.81
C GLU A 98 -7.56 6.84 17.55
N ARG A 99 -7.60 6.99 18.87
CA ARG A 99 -6.40 7.24 19.69
C ARG A 99 -5.38 6.10 19.59
N ARG A 100 -5.85 4.86 19.54
CA ARG A 100 -4.99 3.69 19.48
C ARG A 100 -4.26 3.55 18.15
N TRP A 101 -4.95 3.80 17.03
CA TRP A 101 -4.48 3.39 15.72
C TRP A 101 -4.07 4.54 14.79
N PHE A 102 -4.56 5.77 15.02
CA PHE A 102 -4.41 6.88 14.07
C PHE A 102 -3.60 8.07 14.59
N THR A 103 -3.18 8.05 15.87
CA THR A 103 -2.39 9.16 16.45
C THR A 103 -1.02 9.31 15.78
N ASP A 104 -0.38 8.22 15.41
CA ASP A 104 0.92 8.18 14.72
C ASP A 104 0.91 6.96 13.79
N SER A 105 0.30 7.13 12.63
CA SER A 105 0.03 6.05 11.70
C SER A 105 0.73 6.23 10.35
N PHE A 106 1.14 5.11 9.78
CA PHE A 106 1.57 5.00 8.40
C PHE A 106 0.42 4.44 7.56
N GLU A 107 -0.10 5.21 6.62
CA GLU A 107 -1.10 4.77 5.67
C GLU A 107 -0.45 3.95 4.56
N VAL A 108 -0.79 2.67 4.46
CA VAL A 108 -0.47 1.85 3.29
C VAL A 108 -1.52 2.15 2.23
N ALA A 109 -1.20 3.08 1.33
CA ALA A 109 -2.16 3.62 0.38
C ALA A 109 -2.42 2.68 -0.80
N GLU A 110 -1.37 2.02 -1.32
CA GLU A 110 -1.50 1.05 -2.42
C GLU A 110 -0.56 -0.14 -2.21
N LEU A 111 -1.05 -1.33 -2.55
CA LEU A 111 -0.26 -2.55 -2.66
C LEU A 111 -0.85 -3.40 -3.78
N HIS A 112 -0.12 -3.55 -4.86
CA HIS A 112 -0.55 -4.29 -6.04
C HIS A 112 0.54 -5.24 -6.55
N VAL A 113 0.11 -6.40 -7.01
CA VAL A 113 0.94 -7.42 -7.63
C VAL A 113 0.26 -7.87 -8.92
N LEU A 114 1.01 -7.97 -10.01
CA LEU A 114 0.51 -8.49 -11.29
C LEU A 114 -0.21 -9.82 -11.09
N PRO A 115 -1.37 -10.05 -11.72
CA PRO A 115 -2.17 -11.26 -11.56
C PRO A 115 -1.35 -12.56 -11.66
N ASP A 116 -0.51 -12.67 -12.68
CA ASP A 116 0.34 -13.86 -12.93
C ASP A 116 1.46 -14.04 -11.88
N CYS A 117 1.69 -13.03 -11.04
CA CYS A 117 2.70 -13.05 -9.98
C CYS A 117 2.09 -13.22 -8.59
N GLN A 118 0.77 -13.22 -8.45
CA GLN A 118 0.09 -13.39 -7.17
C GLN A 118 0.26 -14.82 -6.60
N GLY A 119 -0.06 -14.99 -5.31
CA GLY A 119 0.07 -16.29 -4.64
C GLY A 119 1.51 -16.74 -4.33
N ARG A 120 2.53 -15.93 -4.69
CA ARG A 120 3.96 -16.26 -4.53
C ARG A 120 4.64 -15.51 -3.37
N GLY A 121 3.88 -14.89 -2.48
CA GLY A 121 4.41 -14.16 -1.33
C GLY A 121 4.91 -12.74 -1.61
N ILE A 122 4.83 -12.25 -2.87
CA ILE A 122 5.34 -10.92 -3.26
C ILE A 122 4.62 -9.81 -2.49
N GLY A 123 3.29 -9.88 -2.37
CA GLY A 123 2.52 -8.87 -1.62
C GLY A 123 2.93 -8.78 -0.16
N ARG A 124 3.22 -9.92 0.50
CA ARG A 124 3.77 -9.96 1.86
C ARG A 124 5.14 -9.29 1.92
N SER A 125 6.03 -9.66 1.02
CA SER A 125 7.39 -9.10 0.98
C SER A 125 7.39 -7.59 0.74
N LEU A 126 6.50 -7.08 -0.13
CA LEU A 126 6.30 -5.65 -0.36
C LEU A 126 5.81 -4.93 0.91
N LEU A 127 4.79 -5.48 1.59
CA LEU A 127 4.24 -4.91 2.82
C LEU A 127 5.28 -4.88 3.94
N GLU A 128 5.98 -5.98 4.18
CA GLU A 128 7.02 -6.09 5.18
C GLU A 128 8.17 -5.11 4.90
N ALA A 129 8.66 -5.03 3.66
CA ALA A 129 9.73 -4.11 3.29
C ALA A 129 9.30 -2.64 3.42
N LEU A 130 8.08 -2.30 2.98
CA LEU A 130 7.54 -0.95 3.09
C LEU A 130 7.44 -0.51 4.55
N THR A 131 7.05 -1.41 5.46
CA THR A 131 6.82 -1.09 6.87
C THR A 131 8.05 -1.24 7.76
N ALA A 132 9.06 -2.01 7.34
CA ALA A 132 10.26 -2.32 8.16
C ALA A 132 11.07 -1.10 8.61
N VAL A 133 11.03 -0.01 7.83
CA VAL A 133 11.81 1.21 8.07
C VAL A 133 10.96 2.37 8.60
N ARG A 134 9.69 2.10 8.96
CA ARG A 134 8.78 3.13 9.47
C ARG A 134 9.06 3.46 10.92
N ARG A 135 8.79 4.71 11.28
CA ARG A 135 8.93 5.20 12.65
C ARG A 135 7.58 5.40 13.33
N GLU A 136 6.52 5.32 12.55
CA GLU A 136 5.14 5.37 13.02
C GLU A 136 4.85 4.18 13.94
N ARG A 137 3.92 4.36 14.86
CA ARG A 137 3.53 3.33 15.84
C ARG A 137 2.63 2.26 15.24
N THR A 138 1.92 2.61 14.16
CA THR A 138 0.91 1.75 13.55
C THR A 138 0.95 1.86 12.03
N ALA A 139 0.51 0.80 11.34
CA ALA A 139 0.15 0.84 9.92
C ALA A 139 -1.36 0.72 9.79
N VAL A 140 -1.95 1.49 8.87
CA VAL A 140 -3.39 1.52 8.60
C VAL A 140 -3.63 1.40 7.11
N LEU A 141 -4.76 0.78 6.73
CA LEU A 141 -5.16 0.63 5.33
C LEU A 141 -6.67 0.43 5.20
N SER A 142 -7.17 0.53 3.97
CA SER A 142 -8.51 0.07 3.59
C SER A 142 -8.42 -1.07 2.56
N THR A 143 -9.34 -2.03 2.67
CA THR A 143 -9.47 -3.13 1.72
C THR A 143 -10.95 -3.45 1.51
N PRO A 144 -11.36 -3.94 0.33
CA PRO A 144 -12.74 -4.40 0.13
C PRO A 144 -13.18 -5.38 1.22
N THR A 145 -14.40 -5.23 1.71
CA THR A 145 -14.99 -6.14 2.71
C THR A 145 -15.22 -7.52 2.09
N GLY A 146 -15.04 -8.57 2.88
CA GLY A 146 -15.25 -9.96 2.47
C GLY A 146 -13.97 -10.81 2.50
N PRO A 147 -14.05 -12.07 2.08
CA PRO A 147 -12.94 -13.02 2.12
C PRO A 147 -12.01 -12.85 0.90
N THR A 148 -11.32 -11.73 0.81
CA THR A 148 -10.36 -11.46 -0.27
C THR A 148 -8.95 -11.96 0.06
N ALA A 149 -8.15 -12.27 -0.96
CA ALA A 149 -6.74 -12.65 -0.79
C ALA A 149 -5.94 -11.53 -0.07
N ALA A 150 -6.21 -10.27 -0.40
CA ALA A 150 -5.60 -9.12 0.24
C ALA A 150 -5.92 -9.06 1.75
N ARG A 151 -7.18 -9.25 2.14
CA ARG A 151 -7.57 -9.27 3.56
C ARG A 151 -6.94 -10.45 4.31
N GLY A 152 -6.83 -11.62 3.68
CA GLY A 152 -6.11 -12.77 4.23
C GLY A 152 -4.63 -12.48 4.45
N LEU A 153 -3.99 -11.81 3.50
CA LEU A 153 -2.62 -11.33 3.63
C LEU A 153 -2.47 -10.39 4.83
N TYR A 154 -3.29 -9.35 4.93
CA TYR A 154 -3.18 -8.36 6.01
C TYR A 154 -3.38 -8.98 7.38
N ARG A 155 -4.39 -9.84 7.55
CA ARG A 155 -4.58 -10.59 8.80
C ARG A 155 -3.38 -11.45 9.18
N SER A 156 -2.78 -12.13 8.21
CA SER A 156 -1.58 -12.94 8.44
C SER A 156 -0.32 -12.11 8.75
N CYS A 157 -0.36 -10.79 8.52
CA CYS A 157 0.67 -9.81 8.91
C CYS A 157 0.31 -9.07 10.21
N GLY A 158 -0.74 -9.48 10.92
CA GLY A 158 -1.12 -8.91 12.22
C GLY A 158 -2.09 -7.74 12.16
N PHE A 159 -2.66 -7.42 10.99
CA PHE A 159 -3.71 -6.42 10.90
C PHE A 159 -5.03 -6.95 11.48
N VAL A 160 -5.71 -6.09 12.22
CA VAL A 160 -7.05 -6.32 12.76
C VAL A 160 -8.05 -5.36 12.15
N ASP A 161 -9.32 -5.75 12.12
CA ASP A 161 -10.40 -4.90 11.64
C ASP A 161 -10.67 -3.79 12.67
N VAL A 162 -10.64 -2.54 12.24
CA VAL A 162 -10.94 -1.34 13.06
C VAL A 162 -12.34 -0.82 12.73
N LEU A 163 -12.68 -0.70 11.43
CA LEU A 163 -14.04 -0.47 10.95
C LEU A 163 -14.36 -1.60 9.95
N PRO A 164 -15.13 -2.62 10.38
CA PRO A 164 -15.38 -3.81 9.55
C PRO A 164 -16.15 -3.54 8.27
N GLU A 165 -17.02 -2.53 8.29
CA GLU A 165 -17.86 -2.13 7.16
C GLU A 165 -17.94 -0.61 7.12
N PHE A 166 -17.26 -0.03 6.14
CA PHE A 166 -17.18 1.40 5.91
C PHE A 166 -17.48 1.72 4.45
N HIS A 167 -18.32 2.74 4.23
CA HIS A 167 -18.70 3.20 2.90
C HIS A 167 -18.08 4.57 2.65
N PHE A 168 -17.14 4.65 1.72
CA PHE A 168 -16.54 5.93 1.36
C PHE A 168 -17.55 6.86 0.67
N PRO A 169 -17.50 8.16 0.95
CA PRO A 169 -18.21 9.14 0.14
C PRO A 169 -17.87 8.95 -1.34
N GLY A 170 -18.88 8.87 -2.21
CA GLY A 170 -18.71 8.58 -3.64
C GLY A 170 -18.66 7.10 -4.02
N SER A 171 -18.64 6.17 -3.06
CA SER A 171 -18.70 4.73 -3.31
C SER A 171 -19.65 4.01 -2.33
N PRO A 172 -20.92 4.38 -2.26
CA PRO A 172 -21.85 3.91 -1.23
C PRO A 172 -22.22 2.43 -1.37
N HIS A 173 -22.04 1.84 -2.54
CA HIS A 173 -22.40 0.45 -2.81
C HIS A 173 -21.23 -0.55 -2.63
N ARG A 174 -20.05 -0.05 -2.32
CA ARG A 174 -18.86 -0.90 -2.15
C ARG A 174 -18.30 -0.73 -0.74
N PRO A 175 -18.58 -1.66 0.18
CA PRO A 175 -18.05 -1.59 1.54
C PRO A 175 -16.57 -1.92 1.59
N PHE A 176 -15.87 -1.21 2.47
CA PHE A 176 -14.46 -1.44 2.80
C PHE A 176 -14.31 -1.80 4.27
N THR A 177 -13.30 -2.56 4.59
CA THR A 177 -12.82 -2.75 5.95
C THR A 177 -11.59 -1.88 6.15
N ILE A 178 -11.60 -1.05 7.19
CA ILE A 178 -10.42 -0.34 7.65
C ILE A 178 -9.68 -1.26 8.61
N MET A 179 -8.41 -1.49 8.34
CA MET A 179 -7.58 -2.39 9.14
C MET A 179 -6.36 -1.65 9.68
N ALA A 180 -5.86 -2.09 10.83
CA ALA A 180 -4.66 -1.55 11.46
C ALA A 180 -3.80 -2.64 12.09
N ALA A 181 -2.50 -2.39 12.16
CA ALA A 181 -1.53 -3.24 12.86
C ALA A 181 -0.53 -2.38 13.63
N PRO A 182 0.04 -2.87 14.75
CA PRO A 182 1.18 -2.21 15.38
C PRO A 182 2.42 -2.31 14.47
N LEU A 183 3.30 -1.34 14.55
CA LEU A 183 4.61 -1.39 13.93
C LEU A 183 5.72 -1.56 14.99
N PRO A 184 6.76 -2.36 14.72
CA PRO A 184 6.94 -3.21 13.54
C PRO A 184 5.89 -4.33 13.45
N LEU A 185 5.61 -4.82 12.23
CA LEU A 185 4.63 -5.88 12.03
C LEU A 185 5.02 -7.16 12.79
N PRO A 186 4.09 -7.84 13.47
CA PRO A 186 4.38 -9.10 14.18
C PRO A 186 4.91 -10.16 13.21
N GLY A 187 6.04 -10.79 13.57
CA GLY A 187 6.67 -11.85 12.77
C GLY A 187 7.45 -11.39 11.55
N GLY A 188 7.46 -10.07 11.27
CA GLY A 188 8.31 -9.47 10.26
C GLY A 188 9.75 -9.36 10.76
N GLY A 189 10.64 -10.31 10.39
CA GLY A 189 12.07 -10.07 10.48
C GLY A 189 12.46 -8.92 9.52
N PRO A 190 13.58 -8.20 9.77
CA PRO A 190 13.98 -7.04 8.96
C PRO A 190 14.38 -7.49 7.55
N ARG A 191 13.42 -7.67 6.66
CA ARG A 191 13.66 -7.76 5.22
C ARG A 191 13.91 -6.34 4.70
N ARG A 192 15.13 -5.88 4.91
CA ARG A 192 15.54 -4.60 4.30
C ARG A 192 15.54 -4.75 2.78
N PRO A 193 15.04 -3.75 2.04
CA PRO A 193 15.19 -3.70 0.59
C PRO A 193 16.67 -3.88 0.19
N ALA A 194 16.92 -4.56 -0.92
CA ALA A 194 18.28 -4.88 -1.39
C ALA A 194 19.09 -3.63 -1.78
N GLY A 195 18.44 -2.48 -1.97
CA GLY A 195 19.09 -1.21 -2.28
C GLY A 195 18.14 -0.01 -2.28
N ARG A 196 18.73 1.20 -2.20
CA ARG A 196 18.08 2.44 -2.64
C ARG A 196 18.39 2.61 -4.11
N SER A 197 17.40 2.86 -4.96
CA SER A 197 17.62 2.98 -6.38
C SER A 197 18.64 4.10 -6.68
N ARG A 198 19.81 3.71 -7.16
CA ARG A 198 20.55 4.57 -8.07
C ARG A 198 19.86 4.35 -9.42
N ALA A 199 19.10 5.35 -9.87
CA ALA A 199 18.51 5.43 -11.21
C ALA A 199 18.17 4.07 -11.85
N TRP A 200 16.97 3.53 -11.53
CA TRP A 200 16.39 2.49 -12.35
C TRP A 200 16.11 3.12 -13.73
N GLN A 201 16.81 2.64 -14.75
CA GLN A 201 16.53 3.02 -16.13
C GLN A 201 15.38 2.14 -16.60
N TRP A 202 14.19 2.71 -16.66
CA TRP A 202 13.10 2.15 -17.44
C TRP A 202 13.57 2.22 -18.89
N THR A 203 13.77 1.06 -19.54
CA THR A 203 13.96 1.00 -20.99
C THR A 203 12.63 1.43 -21.62
N ASP A 204 12.69 2.53 -22.41
CA ASP A 204 11.59 3.02 -23.25
C ASP A 204 11.12 1.92 -24.23
#